data_fbadcb6aa18b186d7aafdf2ebc958aab
#
_entry.id   fbadcb6aa18b186d7aafdf2ebc958aab
#
_cell.length_a   1.000
_cell.length_b   1.000
_cell.length_c   1.000
_cell.angle_alpha   90.00
_cell.angle_beta   90.00
_cell.angle_gamma   90.00
#
_symmetry.space_group_name_H-M   'P 1'
#
loop_
_entity.id
_entity.type
_entity.pdbx_description
1 polymer ?
#
loop_
_entity_poly.entity_id
_entity_poly.type
_entity_poly.pdbx_seq_one_letter_code
_entity_poly.pdbx_strand_id
1 'polypeptide(L)'
;MRRRLRTGRSARRAALHLIKKKEQLLAPLAAALTEAHDRIVTCETCGNIDTVSPCTLCRDQSRDRTLICMVEEVGDLWALERAHVLNGLYHVLGGTLSPLDGVGPEDLSIAKLIERAGAPEVKEVLLALNATV
;
A
#
# COMPACT_ATOMS: atom_id res chain seq x y z
N MET A 1 19.48 4.21 8.14
CA MET A 1 19.23 4.39 9.61
C MET A 1 18.23 3.34 10.07
N ARG A 2 18.65 2.33 10.85
CA ARG A 2 17.74 1.27 11.33
C ARG A 2 16.80 1.90 12.38
N ARG A 3 15.54 2.12 12.04
CA ARG A 3 14.49 2.43 13.02
C ARG A 3 14.45 1.29 14.03
N ARG A 4 14.97 1.52 15.24
CA ARG A 4 14.75 0.60 16.38
C ARG A 4 13.25 0.58 16.63
N LEU A 5 12.60 -0.52 16.26
CA LEU A 5 11.27 -0.83 16.75
C LEU A 5 11.32 -0.73 18.28
N ARG A 6 10.70 0.30 18.84
CA ARG A 6 10.51 0.40 20.28
C ARG A 6 9.60 -0.78 20.67
N THR A 7 10.23 -1.89 21.08
CA THR A 7 9.52 -3.01 21.70
C THR A 7 8.95 -2.54 23.01
N GLY A 8 7.79 -1.88 22.94
CA GLY A 8 7.09 -1.38 24.11
C GLY A 8 6.54 -2.53 24.95
N ARG A 9 6.12 -2.23 26.18
CA ARG A 9 5.45 -3.19 27.11
C ARG A 9 4.30 -3.95 26.41
N SER A 10 3.61 -3.32 25.45
CA SER A 10 2.54 -3.91 24.64
C SER A 10 3.01 -5.08 23.77
N ALA A 11 4.16 -4.97 23.10
CA ALA A 11 4.69 -6.04 22.26
C ALA A 11 5.07 -7.29 23.08
N ARG A 12 5.74 -7.10 24.24
CA ARG A 12 6.08 -8.19 25.14
C ARG A 12 4.81 -8.86 25.70
N ARG A 13 3.81 -8.06 26.06
CA ARG A 13 2.54 -8.57 26.61
C ARG A 13 1.78 -9.37 25.55
N ALA A 14 1.76 -8.90 24.31
CA ALA A 14 1.17 -9.63 23.18
C ALA A 14 1.88 -10.95 22.93
N ALA A 15 3.23 -10.94 22.87
CA ALA A 15 4.01 -12.15 22.68
C ALA A 15 3.76 -13.19 23.80
N LEU A 16 3.78 -12.77 25.05
CA LEU A 16 3.50 -13.66 26.18
C LEU A 16 2.07 -14.21 26.15
N HIS A 17 1.08 -13.39 25.73
CA HIS A 17 -0.29 -13.83 25.59
C HIS A 17 -0.43 -14.93 24.52
N LEU A 18 0.22 -14.75 23.37
CA LEU A 18 0.25 -15.77 22.31
C LEU A 18 0.93 -17.06 22.76
N ILE A 19 2.06 -16.95 23.45
CA ILE A 19 2.80 -18.12 23.97
C ILE A 19 1.97 -18.90 24.98
N LYS A 20 1.28 -18.21 25.91
CA LYS A 20 0.42 -18.87 26.91
C LYS A 20 -0.79 -19.56 26.30
N LYS A 21 -1.26 -19.09 25.16
CA LYS A 21 -2.39 -19.65 24.40
C LYS A 21 -1.93 -20.25 23.08
N LYS A 22 -0.89 -21.05 23.12
CA LYS A 22 -0.18 -21.56 21.95
C LYS A 22 -1.11 -22.18 20.91
N GLU A 23 -1.94 -23.14 21.30
CA GLU A 23 -2.82 -23.85 20.38
C GLU A 23 -4.05 -23.03 19.95
N GLN A 24 -4.51 -22.12 20.80
CA GLN A 24 -5.74 -21.35 20.55
C GLN A 24 -5.46 -20.07 19.72
N LEU A 25 -4.28 -19.46 19.87
CA LEU A 25 -3.96 -18.18 19.26
C LEU A 25 -2.69 -18.24 18.42
N LEU A 26 -1.59 -18.79 18.93
CA LEU A 26 -0.31 -18.76 18.24
C LEU A 26 -0.32 -19.62 16.98
N ALA A 27 -0.83 -20.85 17.06
CA ALA A 27 -0.88 -21.74 15.91
C ALA A 27 -1.79 -21.23 14.78
N PRO A 28 -3.03 -20.77 15.05
CA PRO A 28 -3.87 -20.16 14.02
C PRO A 28 -3.25 -18.87 13.44
N LEU A 29 -2.59 -18.06 14.24
CA LEU A 29 -1.91 -16.85 13.76
C LEU A 29 -0.75 -17.21 12.81
N ALA A 30 0.06 -18.21 13.17
CA ALA A 30 1.15 -18.69 12.31
C ALA A 30 0.62 -19.23 10.97
N ALA A 31 -0.47 -19.98 10.98
CA ALA A 31 -1.13 -20.47 9.78
C ALA A 31 -1.66 -19.32 8.91
N ALA A 32 -2.32 -18.33 9.51
CA ALA A 32 -2.83 -17.14 8.82
C ALA A 32 -1.71 -16.30 8.20
N LEU A 33 -0.57 -16.16 8.88
CA LEU A 33 0.60 -15.46 8.34
C LEU A 33 1.21 -16.19 7.15
N THR A 34 1.27 -17.52 7.20
CA THR A 34 1.75 -18.35 6.07
C THR A 34 0.80 -18.19 4.88
N GLU A 35 -0.51 -18.30 5.08
CA GLU A 35 -1.49 -18.08 4.03
C GLU A 35 -1.39 -16.66 3.43
N ALA A 36 -1.25 -15.65 4.25
CA ALA A 36 -1.06 -14.28 3.78
C ALA A 36 0.21 -14.14 2.94
N HIS A 37 1.34 -14.72 3.37
CA HIS A 37 2.59 -14.72 2.62
C HIS A 37 2.42 -15.35 1.23
N ASP A 38 1.68 -16.44 1.12
CA ASP A 38 1.53 -17.19 -0.13
C ASP A 38 0.54 -16.52 -1.10
N ARG A 39 -0.41 -15.73 -0.59
CA ARG A 39 -1.50 -15.13 -1.38
C ARG A 39 -1.36 -13.65 -1.68
N ILE A 40 -0.59 -12.92 -0.87
CA ILE A 40 -0.42 -11.47 -1.07
C ILE A 40 0.41 -11.21 -2.33
N VAL A 41 -0.12 -10.34 -3.19
CA VAL A 41 0.54 -9.86 -4.40
C VAL A 41 0.47 -8.35 -4.50
N THR A 42 1.46 -7.75 -5.14
CA THR A 42 1.42 -6.34 -5.52
C THR A 42 0.66 -6.21 -6.83
N CYS A 43 -0.33 -5.33 -6.86
CA CYS A 43 -1.10 -5.06 -8.06
C CYS A 43 -0.20 -4.52 -9.18
N GLU A 44 -0.16 -5.22 -10.30
CA GLU A 44 0.62 -4.82 -11.47
C GLU A 44 0.18 -3.48 -12.07
N THR A 45 -1.07 -3.07 -11.85
CA THR A 45 -1.62 -1.82 -12.40
C THR A 45 -1.32 -0.62 -11.52
N CYS A 46 -1.60 -0.69 -10.22
CA CYS A 46 -1.55 0.48 -9.34
C CYS A 46 -0.56 0.39 -8.18
N GLY A 47 0.07 -0.77 -7.95
CA GLY A 47 1.01 -0.96 -6.85
C GLY A 47 0.35 -1.23 -5.49
N ASN A 48 -0.98 -1.33 -5.40
CA ASN A 48 -1.66 -1.75 -4.17
C ASN A 48 -1.31 -3.19 -3.79
N ILE A 49 -1.48 -3.53 -2.53
CA ILE A 49 -1.35 -4.91 -2.02
C ILE A 49 -2.72 -5.55 -1.95
N ASP A 50 -2.87 -6.71 -2.58
CA ASP A 50 -4.13 -7.48 -2.62
C ASP A 50 -3.80 -8.99 -2.73
N THR A 51 -4.82 -9.81 -2.85
CA THR A 51 -4.70 -11.26 -3.15
C THR A 51 -4.95 -11.56 -4.63
N VAL A 52 -5.20 -10.55 -5.43
CA VAL A 52 -5.43 -10.64 -6.90
C VAL A 52 -4.74 -9.49 -7.62
N SER A 53 -4.35 -9.70 -8.88
CA SER A 53 -3.81 -8.66 -9.75
C SER A 53 -4.48 -8.75 -11.14
N PRO A 54 -5.03 -7.65 -11.65
CA PRO A 54 -5.25 -6.33 -11.03
C PRO A 54 -6.07 -6.43 -9.74
N CYS A 55 -5.82 -5.52 -8.77
CA CYS A 55 -6.47 -5.56 -7.46
C CYS A 55 -7.98 -5.24 -7.53
N THR A 56 -8.66 -5.49 -6.43
CA THR A 56 -10.10 -5.24 -6.30
C THR A 56 -10.49 -3.81 -6.65
N LEU A 57 -9.68 -2.82 -6.25
CA LEU A 57 -9.94 -1.41 -6.58
C LEU A 57 -9.79 -1.12 -8.08
N CYS A 58 -8.79 -1.69 -8.75
CA CYS A 58 -8.61 -1.53 -10.19
C CYS A 58 -9.70 -2.21 -11.01
N ARG A 59 -10.28 -3.30 -10.49
CA ARG A 59 -11.36 -4.06 -11.15
C ARG A 59 -12.74 -3.46 -10.94
N ASP A 60 -12.90 -2.62 -9.93
CA ASP A 60 -14.20 -2.03 -9.59
C ASP A 60 -14.66 -1.07 -10.69
N GLN A 61 -15.72 -1.47 -11.40
CA GLN A 61 -16.31 -0.72 -12.50
C GLN A 61 -17.12 0.51 -12.04
N SER A 62 -17.43 0.61 -10.76
CA SER A 62 -18.16 1.75 -10.19
C SER A 62 -17.26 2.96 -9.95
N ARG A 63 -15.95 2.80 -10.05
CA ARG A 63 -14.96 3.88 -9.83
C ARG A 63 -14.84 4.81 -11.02
N ASP A 64 -14.58 6.07 -10.72
CA ASP A 64 -14.29 7.08 -11.72
C ASP A 64 -12.91 6.84 -12.35
N ARG A 65 -12.92 6.36 -13.59
CA ARG A 65 -11.69 6.05 -14.35
C ARG A 65 -11.02 7.29 -14.94
N THR A 66 -11.66 8.44 -14.84
CA THR A 66 -11.09 9.71 -15.33
C THR A 66 -10.12 10.33 -14.33
N LEU A 67 -10.13 9.85 -13.08
CA LEU A 67 -9.33 10.37 -11.97
C LEU A 67 -8.35 9.31 -11.45
N ILE A 68 -7.07 9.64 -11.38
CA ILE A 68 -6.04 8.86 -10.71
C ILE A 68 -5.51 9.63 -9.51
N CYS A 69 -5.59 9.06 -8.31
CA CYS A 69 -4.95 9.59 -7.12
C CYS A 69 -3.59 8.90 -6.91
N MET A 70 -2.52 9.65 -7.03
CA MET A 70 -1.16 9.19 -6.78
C MET A 70 -0.82 9.36 -5.30
N VAL A 71 -0.29 8.31 -4.69
CA VAL A 71 0.18 8.26 -3.30
C VAL A 71 1.61 7.73 -3.23
N GLU A 72 2.33 8.02 -2.15
CA GLU A 72 3.70 7.54 -1.96
C GLU A 72 3.73 6.07 -1.56
N GLU A 73 2.88 5.67 -0.61
CA GLU A 73 2.88 4.34 -0.01
C GLU A 73 1.47 3.70 -0.01
N VAL A 74 1.44 2.38 0.08
CA VAL A 74 0.17 1.63 0.17
C VAL A 74 -0.65 2.02 1.40
N GLY A 75 0.02 2.37 2.50
CA GLY A 75 -0.64 2.85 3.73
C GLY A 75 -1.46 4.12 3.50
N ASP A 76 -0.99 5.03 2.66
CA ASP A 76 -1.69 6.27 2.30
C ASP A 76 -2.96 5.95 1.48
N LEU A 77 -2.84 5.04 0.50
CA LEU A 77 -3.98 4.55 -0.27
C LEU A 77 -5.06 3.98 0.65
N TRP A 78 -4.68 3.10 1.57
CA TRP A 78 -5.64 2.49 2.50
C TRP A 78 -6.29 3.50 3.45
N ALA A 79 -5.55 4.54 3.84
CA ALA A 79 -6.09 5.62 4.67
C ALA A 79 -7.14 6.44 3.90
N LEU A 80 -6.85 6.83 2.66
CA LEU A 80 -7.77 7.57 1.80
C LEU A 80 -9.02 6.75 1.45
N GLU A 81 -8.84 5.47 1.15
CA GLU A 81 -9.93 4.56 0.83
C GLU A 81 -10.87 4.36 2.03
N ARG A 82 -10.31 4.18 3.23
CA ARG A 82 -11.10 4.09 4.48
C ARG A 82 -11.88 5.36 4.77
N ALA A 83 -11.30 6.52 4.45
CA ALA A 83 -11.93 7.81 4.66
C ALA A 83 -13.00 8.15 3.59
N HIS A 84 -13.12 7.35 2.53
CA HIS A 84 -14.03 7.58 1.40
C HIS A 84 -13.90 8.99 0.80
N VAL A 85 -12.68 9.50 0.69
CA VAL A 85 -12.40 10.87 0.25
C VAL A 85 -12.63 11.04 -1.25
N LEU A 86 -12.39 9.98 -2.02
CA LEU A 86 -12.53 10.00 -3.47
C LEU A 86 -12.97 8.64 -4.01
N ASN A 87 -13.57 8.64 -5.19
CA ASN A 87 -14.01 7.42 -5.88
C ASN A 87 -13.21 7.13 -7.16
N GLY A 88 -12.01 7.71 -7.28
CA GLY A 88 -11.12 7.48 -8.41
C GLY A 88 -10.29 6.19 -8.31
N LEU A 89 -9.41 6.03 -9.26
CA LEU A 89 -8.37 5.00 -9.23
C LEU A 89 -7.16 5.49 -8.44
N TYR A 90 -6.30 4.58 -8.01
CA TYR A 90 -5.07 4.90 -7.30
C TYR A 90 -3.81 4.54 -8.09
N HIS A 91 -2.71 5.17 -7.72
CA HIS A 91 -1.38 4.79 -8.15
C HIS A 91 -0.39 4.97 -7.00
N VAL A 92 0.28 3.89 -6.61
CA VAL A 92 1.29 3.88 -5.54
C VAL A 92 2.67 4.02 -6.17
N LEU A 93 3.43 5.03 -5.74
CA LEU A 93 4.80 5.25 -6.21
C LEU A 93 5.79 4.21 -5.67
N GLY A 94 5.57 3.73 -4.43
CA GLY A 94 6.47 2.82 -3.74
C GLY A 94 7.56 3.51 -2.92
N GLY A 95 7.41 4.79 -2.65
CA GLY A 95 8.33 5.58 -1.84
C GLY A 95 8.22 7.07 -2.10
N THR A 96 9.14 7.82 -1.50
CA THR A 96 9.26 9.28 -1.61
C THR A 96 10.54 9.64 -2.35
N LEU A 97 10.50 10.60 -3.26
CA LEU A 97 11.71 11.17 -3.86
C LEU A 97 12.60 11.74 -2.75
N SER A 98 13.80 11.22 -2.62
CA SER A 98 14.77 11.66 -1.62
C SER A 98 16.19 11.68 -2.19
N PRO A 99 16.62 12.81 -2.74
CA PRO A 99 17.98 12.93 -3.27
C PRO A 99 19.06 12.65 -2.20
N LEU A 100 18.74 12.94 -0.93
CA LEU A 100 19.66 12.69 0.21
C LEU A 100 19.82 11.19 0.51
N ASP A 101 18.77 10.39 0.27
CA ASP A 101 18.80 8.94 0.46
C ASP A 101 19.11 8.20 -0.85
N GLY A 102 19.35 8.92 -1.94
CA GLY A 102 19.65 8.36 -3.27
C GLY A 102 18.43 7.77 -3.98
N VAL A 103 17.21 8.15 -3.58
CA VAL A 103 15.98 7.69 -4.24
C VAL A 103 15.61 8.66 -5.35
N GLY A 104 15.81 8.22 -6.59
CA GLY A 104 15.48 8.94 -7.82
C GLY A 104 14.13 8.54 -8.42
N PRO A 105 13.73 9.23 -9.52
CA PRO A 105 12.50 8.90 -10.23
C PRO A 105 12.46 7.47 -10.79
N GLU A 106 13.64 6.92 -11.11
CA GLU A 106 13.82 5.56 -11.62
C GLU A 106 13.56 4.46 -10.59
N ASP A 107 13.68 4.79 -9.30
CA ASP A 107 13.42 3.86 -8.19
C ASP A 107 11.93 3.77 -7.85
N LEU A 108 11.14 4.66 -8.42
CA LEU A 108 9.70 4.81 -8.15
C LEU A 108 8.86 4.47 -9.38
N SER A 109 7.58 4.14 -9.18
CA SER A 109 6.66 3.78 -10.26
C SER A 109 6.14 4.99 -11.06
N ILE A 110 7.01 5.98 -11.32
CA ILE A 110 6.66 7.24 -12.02
C ILE A 110 6.42 7.00 -13.50
N ALA A 111 7.28 6.23 -14.17
CA ALA A 111 7.12 5.93 -15.61
C ALA A 111 5.75 5.29 -15.91
N LYS A 112 5.32 4.36 -15.06
CA LYS A 112 4.02 3.70 -15.17
C LYS A 112 2.86 4.67 -14.90
N LEU A 113 3.02 5.62 -13.98
CA LEU A 113 2.04 6.67 -13.75
C LEU A 113 1.86 7.54 -15.00
N ILE A 114 2.95 7.94 -15.64
CA ILE A 114 2.93 8.75 -16.86
C ILE A 114 2.20 8.00 -17.99
N GLU A 115 2.49 6.72 -18.16
CA GLU A 115 1.79 5.86 -19.13
C GLU A 115 0.29 5.82 -18.86
N ARG A 116 -0.12 5.58 -17.61
CA ARG A 116 -1.53 5.52 -17.22
C ARG A 116 -2.23 6.88 -17.37
N ALA A 117 -1.55 7.97 -17.02
CA ALA A 117 -2.08 9.33 -17.15
C ALA A 117 -2.25 9.76 -18.61
N GLY A 118 -1.48 9.16 -19.53
CA GLY A 118 -1.62 9.38 -20.98
C GLY A 118 -2.81 8.67 -21.63
N ALA A 119 -3.55 7.84 -20.90
CA ALA A 119 -4.72 7.16 -21.42
C ALA A 119 -5.85 8.17 -21.72
N PRO A 120 -6.57 8.02 -22.88
CA PRO A 120 -7.57 9.03 -23.31
C PRO A 120 -8.70 9.29 -22.33
N GLU A 121 -9.04 8.30 -21.51
CA GLU A 121 -10.07 8.40 -20.47
C GLU A 121 -9.63 9.20 -19.25
N VAL A 122 -8.34 9.28 -18.95
CA VAL A 122 -7.83 9.98 -17.77
C VAL A 122 -7.81 11.49 -18.02
N LYS A 123 -8.46 12.23 -17.15
CA LYS A 123 -8.59 13.69 -17.23
C LYS A 123 -7.82 14.41 -16.12
N GLU A 124 -7.62 13.74 -14.99
CA GLU A 124 -7.03 14.35 -13.82
C GLU A 124 -6.13 13.36 -13.07
N VAL A 125 -5.00 13.85 -12.60
CA VAL A 125 -4.12 13.14 -11.66
C VAL A 125 -3.99 14.00 -10.39
N LEU A 126 -4.52 13.49 -9.29
CA LEU A 126 -4.40 14.10 -7.98
C LEU A 126 -3.11 13.63 -7.31
N LEU A 127 -2.26 14.56 -6.90
CA LEU A 127 -1.00 14.26 -6.21
C LEU A 127 -1.21 14.33 -4.70
N ALA A 128 -1.39 13.20 -4.05
CA ALA A 128 -1.51 13.08 -2.59
C ALA A 128 -0.16 12.72 -1.97
N LEU A 129 0.74 13.68 -1.96
CA LEU A 129 2.09 13.55 -1.43
C LEU A 129 2.19 14.12 -0.01
N ASN A 130 3.11 13.58 0.78
CA ASN A 130 3.47 14.17 2.04
C ASN A 130 4.21 15.49 1.82
N ALA A 131 3.91 16.50 2.63
CA ALA A 131 4.68 17.73 2.63
C ALA A 131 6.07 17.45 3.23
N THR A 132 7.07 17.39 2.37
CA THR A 132 8.47 17.38 2.80
C THR A 132 8.97 18.82 2.89
N VAL A 133 9.39 19.22 4.08
CA VAL A 133 10.07 20.49 4.33
C VAL A 133 11.56 20.26 4.38
#